data_4eb92a8b1db94544c83c0289704161a3
#
_entry.id   4eb92a8b1db94544c83c0289704161a3
#
_cell.length_a   1.000
_cell.length_b   1.000
_cell.length_c   1.000
_cell.angle_alpha   90.00
_cell.angle_beta   90.00
_cell.angle_gamma   90.00
#
_symmetry.space_group_name_H-M   'P 1'
#
loop_
_entity.id
_entity.type
_entity.pdbx_description
1 polymer ?
#
loop_
_entity_poly.entity_id
_entity_poly.type
_entity_poly.pdbx_seq_one_letter_code
_entity_poly.pdbx_strand_id
1 'polypeptide(L)'
;MDTRPVRVLIVDDHQLFAEALRTLLDSDGRFQVVGTAKTGREAVRTAKTTAVDVVLMDMSMPVLDGVAATRRLLALDSAPHVIAVSGHTDSLSRAAALEAGAAAFLSKREAHEKLGETIVDVCRGRITGAA
;
A
#
# COMPACT_ATOMS: atom_id res chain seq x y z
N MET A 1 -4.22 -3.74 24.22
CA MET A 1 -4.39 -3.09 22.92
C MET A 1 -3.04 -2.64 22.40
N ASP A 2 -2.71 -2.99 21.19
CA ASP A 2 -1.44 -2.61 20.59
C ASP A 2 -1.48 -1.12 20.22
N THR A 3 -0.61 -0.34 20.84
CA THR A 3 -0.54 1.10 20.59
C THR A 3 0.64 1.48 19.70
N ARG A 4 1.38 0.49 19.18
CA ARG A 4 2.48 0.78 18.28
C ARG A 4 1.95 1.34 16.97
N PRO A 5 2.68 2.29 16.36
CA PRO A 5 2.28 2.80 15.05
C PRO A 5 2.24 1.69 14.01
N VAL A 6 1.31 1.81 13.07
CA VAL A 6 1.26 0.93 11.90
C VAL A 6 2.44 1.28 11.00
N ARG A 7 3.24 0.29 10.64
CA ARG A 7 4.42 0.49 9.79
C ARG A 7 4.01 0.42 8.33
N VAL A 8 4.25 1.51 7.61
CA VAL A 8 3.78 1.68 6.24
C VAL A 8 4.96 1.82 5.27
N LEU A 9 4.94 1.05 4.20
CA LEU A 9 5.86 1.19 3.08
C LEU A 9 5.12 1.80 1.91
N ILE A 10 5.64 2.88 1.36
CA ILE A 10 5.05 3.55 0.20
C ILE A 10 5.80 3.12 -1.06
N VAL A 11 5.08 2.61 -2.05
CA VAL A 11 5.67 2.14 -3.32
C VAL A 11 5.07 2.95 -4.45
N ASP A 12 5.86 3.87 -5.00
CA ASP A 12 5.41 4.76 -6.08
C ASP A 12 6.65 5.35 -6.76
N ASP A 13 6.67 5.36 -8.09
CA ASP A 13 7.76 5.96 -8.84
C ASP A 13 7.59 7.48 -9.03
N HIS A 14 6.45 8.03 -8.62
CA HIS A 14 6.22 9.48 -8.61
C HIS A 14 6.67 10.05 -7.27
N GLN A 15 7.88 10.60 -7.24
CA GLN A 15 8.48 11.07 -6.00
C GLN A 15 7.64 12.09 -5.25
N LEU A 16 7.04 13.04 -5.95
CA LEU A 16 6.22 14.06 -5.30
C LEU A 16 4.99 13.49 -4.62
N PHE A 17 4.34 12.52 -5.26
CA PHE A 17 3.18 11.88 -4.66
C PHE A 17 3.58 11.05 -3.44
N ALA A 18 4.68 10.31 -3.53
CA ALA A 18 5.18 9.52 -2.41
C ALA A 18 5.54 10.42 -1.22
N GLU A 19 6.18 11.55 -1.46
CA GLU A 19 6.51 12.52 -0.41
C GLU A 19 5.25 13.12 0.24
N ALA A 20 4.24 13.41 -0.56
CA ALA A 20 2.98 13.93 -0.04
C ALA A 20 2.30 12.92 0.88
N LEU A 21 2.27 11.65 0.50
CA LEU A 21 1.72 10.60 1.36
C LEU A 21 2.55 10.43 2.62
N ARG A 22 3.87 10.48 2.49
CA ARG A 22 4.75 10.37 3.65
C ARG A 22 4.48 11.48 4.66
N THR A 23 4.40 12.71 4.18
CA THR A 23 4.10 13.86 5.03
C THR A 23 2.76 13.70 5.74
N LEU A 24 1.75 13.28 4.98
CA LEU A 24 0.41 13.05 5.53
C LEU A 24 0.44 12.01 6.66
N LEU A 25 1.09 10.88 6.43
CA LEU A 25 1.14 9.81 7.41
C LEU A 25 2.04 10.14 8.60
N ASP A 26 3.18 10.77 8.35
CA ASP A 26 4.10 11.15 9.44
C ASP A 26 3.50 12.18 10.39
N SER A 27 2.52 12.96 9.94
CA SER A 27 1.84 13.92 10.81
C SER A 27 0.80 13.26 11.72
N ASP A 28 0.55 11.98 11.53
CA ASP A 28 -0.46 11.23 12.28
C ASP A 28 0.25 10.15 13.11
N GLY A 29 0.16 10.25 14.44
CA GLY A 29 0.85 9.34 15.35
C GLY A 29 0.45 7.87 15.24
N ARG A 30 -0.63 7.56 14.52
CA ARG A 30 -1.04 6.17 14.31
C ARG A 30 -0.15 5.43 13.32
N PHE A 31 0.65 6.15 12.52
CA PHE A 31 1.41 5.57 11.42
C PHE A 31 2.88 5.94 11.49
N GLN A 32 3.71 5.04 10.98
CA GLN A 32 5.15 5.26 10.82
C GLN A 32 5.53 4.83 9.41
N VAL A 33 6.01 5.74 8.59
CA VAL A 33 6.51 5.40 7.27
C VAL A 33 7.91 4.82 7.43
N VAL A 34 8.07 3.54 7.12
CA VAL A 34 9.35 2.84 7.30
C VAL A 34 10.24 2.93 6.07
N GLY A 35 9.69 3.37 4.95
CA GLY A 35 10.48 3.56 3.74
C GLY A 35 9.61 3.91 2.55
N THR A 36 10.28 4.25 1.45
CA THR A 36 9.65 4.44 0.15
C THR A 36 10.42 3.61 -0.86
N ALA A 37 9.70 3.00 -1.79
CA ALA A 37 10.28 2.21 -2.87
C ALA A 37 9.79 2.75 -4.20
N LYS A 38 10.63 2.72 -5.21
CA LYS A 38 10.29 3.22 -6.55
C LYS A 38 9.83 2.13 -7.49
N THR A 39 10.05 0.88 -7.12
CA THR A 39 9.67 -0.28 -7.95
C THR A 39 9.09 -1.37 -7.07
N GLY A 40 8.32 -2.26 -7.69
CA GLY A 40 7.79 -3.42 -6.98
C GLY A 40 8.89 -4.34 -6.46
N ARG A 41 9.98 -4.47 -7.21
CA ARG A 41 11.12 -5.30 -6.80
C ARG A 41 11.75 -4.76 -5.52
N GLU A 42 11.96 -3.46 -5.46
CA GLU A 42 12.50 -2.79 -4.28
C GLU A 42 11.56 -2.97 -3.09
N ALA A 43 10.25 -2.89 -3.33
CA ALA A 43 9.24 -3.09 -2.29
C ALA A 43 9.35 -4.49 -1.69
N VAL A 44 9.44 -5.51 -2.52
CA VAL A 44 9.57 -6.90 -2.04
C VAL A 44 10.85 -7.08 -1.25
N ARG A 45 11.95 -6.51 -1.72
CA ARG A 45 13.24 -6.58 -1.01
C ARG A 45 13.13 -5.93 0.37
N THR A 46 12.53 -4.75 0.44
CA THR A 46 12.37 -4.03 1.70
C THR A 46 11.50 -4.82 2.67
N ALA A 47 10.41 -5.39 2.19
CA ALA A 47 9.49 -6.17 3.03
C ALA A 47 10.13 -7.44 3.59
N LYS A 48 11.16 -7.97 2.93
CA LYS A 48 11.89 -9.14 3.44
C LYS A 48 12.81 -8.80 4.60
N THR A 49 13.29 -7.57 4.69
CA THR A 49 14.31 -7.18 5.65
C THR A 49 13.82 -6.18 6.69
N THR A 50 12.66 -5.60 6.49
CA THR A 50 12.08 -4.59 7.37
C THR A 50 10.65 -5.01 7.72
N ALA A 51 10.27 -4.88 8.97
CA ALA A 51 8.91 -5.18 9.39
C ALA A 51 7.95 -4.15 8.79
N VAL A 52 6.99 -4.61 8.00
CA VAL A 52 6.01 -3.77 7.31
C VAL A 52 4.61 -4.34 7.58
N ASP A 53 3.71 -3.49 8.04
CA ASP A 53 2.32 -3.90 8.28
C ASP A 53 1.44 -3.67 7.06
N VAL A 54 1.67 -2.58 6.36
CA VAL A 54 0.87 -2.18 5.19
C VAL A 54 1.78 -1.63 4.10
N VAL A 55 1.52 -2.04 2.87
CA VAL A 55 2.17 -1.50 1.68
C VAL A 55 1.15 -0.70 0.89
N LEU A 56 1.47 0.54 0.58
CA LEU A 56 0.68 1.36 -0.35
C LEU A 56 1.31 1.18 -1.72
N MET A 57 0.62 0.44 -2.59
CA MET A 57 1.17 0.01 -3.86
C MET A 57 0.58 0.79 -5.03
N ASP A 58 1.41 1.57 -5.71
CA ASP A 58 1.03 2.19 -6.97
C ASP A 58 0.86 1.12 -8.04
N MET A 59 -0.32 1.05 -8.64
CA MET A 59 -0.65 0.04 -9.64
C MET A 59 -0.25 0.45 -11.05
N SER A 60 0.31 1.64 -11.23
CA SER A 60 0.69 2.16 -12.56
C SER A 60 2.18 2.10 -12.85
N MET A 61 2.97 1.44 -12.01
CA MET A 61 4.42 1.38 -12.20
C MET A 61 4.80 0.49 -13.38
N PRO A 62 5.75 0.95 -14.24
CA PRO A 62 6.06 0.22 -15.48
C PRO A 62 6.98 -0.98 -15.32
N VAL A 63 7.86 -1.02 -14.35
CA VAL A 63 8.82 -2.11 -14.22
C VAL A 63 8.18 -3.25 -13.45
N LEU A 64 8.39 -4.01 -12.69
CA LEU A 64 7.57 -5.03 -12.05
C LEU A 64 6.26 -4.38 -11.59
N ASP A 65 5.20 -4.59 -12.35
CA ASP A 65 3.93 -3.89 -12.11
C ASP A 65 3.35 -4.19 -10.72
N GLY A 66 2.41 -3.33 -10.30
CA GLY A 66 1.82 -3.42 -8.97
C GLY A 66 1.10 -4.74 -8.70
N VAL A 67 0.53 -5.36 -9.74
CA VAL A 67 -0.16 -6.65 -9.60
C VAL A 67 0.84 -7.74 -9.23
N ALA A 68 1.94 -7.84 -9.99
CA ALA A 68 2.97 -8.85 -9.73
C ALA A 68 3.62 -8.63 -8.37
N ALA A 69 3.91 -7.37 -8.02
CA ALA A 69 4.51 -7.04 -6.73
C ALA A 69 3.57 -7.40 -5.57
N THR A 70 2.27 -7.13 -5.73
CA THR A 70 1.27 -7.47 -4.73
C THR A 70 1.27 -8.98 -4.46
N ARG A 71 1.28 -9.80 -5.52
CA ARG A 71 1.31 -11.25 -5.36
C ARG A 71 2.56 -11.72 -4.64
N ARG A 72 3.71 -11.13 -4.95
CA ARG A 72 4.98 -11.50 -4.30
C ARG A 72 5.00 -11.10 -2.82
N LEU A 73 4.49 -9.93 -2.51
CA LEU A 73 4.41 -9.47 -1.12
C LEU A 73 3.52 -10.37 -0.28
N LEU A 74 2.38 -10.77 -0.84
CA LEU A 74 1.43 -11.63 -0.12
C LEU A 74 1.93 -13.07 0.02
N ALA A 75 2.94 -13.46 -0.74
CA ALA A 75 3.56 -14.78 -0.62
C ALA A 75 4.66 -14.84 0.43
N LEU A 76 5.02 -13.72 1.04
CA LEU A 76 6.04 -13.70 2.09
C LEU A 76 5.49 -14.32 3.38
N ASP A 77 6.38 -14.89 4.20
CA ASP A 77 5.99 -15.52 5.47
C ASP A 77 5.29 -14.53 6.40
N SER A 78 5.79 -13.32 6.47
CA SER A 78 5.14 -12.24 7.23
C SER A 78 4.55 -11.24 6.25
N ALA A 79 3.53 -11.67 5.55
CA ALA A 79 2.93 -10.86 4.48
C ALA A 79 2.28 -9.60 5.02
N PRO A 80 2.61 -8.44 4.47
CA PRO A 80 1.91 -7.20 4.81
C PRO A 80 0.53 -7.17 4.14
N HIS A 81 -0.35 -6.30 4.61
CA HIS A 81 -1.55 -5.96 3.85
C HIS A 81 -1.14 -5.05 2.71
N VAL A 82 -1.79 -5.18 1.57
CA VAL A 82 -1.52 -4.31 0.42
C VAL A 82 -2.75 -3.47 0.12
N ILE A 83 -2.57 -2.16 0.07
CA ILE A 83 -3.60 -1.23 -0.37
C ILE A 83 -3.14 -0.70 -1.72
N ALA A 84 -3.92 -0.97 -2.76
CA ALA A 84 -3.61 -0.51 -4.10
C ALA A 84 -4.01 0.95 -4.24
N VAL A 85 -3.14 1.74 -4.84
CA VAL A 85 -3.39 3.16 -5.13
C VAL A 85 -3.11 3.36 -6.61
N SER A 86 -4.00 4.02 -7.32
CA SER A 86 -3.85 4.19 -8.76
C SER A 86 -4.33 5.54 -9.25
N GLY A 87 -3.63 6.07 -10.26
CA GLY A 87 -4.12 7.22 -11.00
C GLY A 87 -5.24 6.84 -11.96
N HIS A 88 -5.40 5.55 -12.24
CA HIS A 88 -6.43 5.02 -13.11
C HIS A 88 -7.54 4.42 -12.26
N THR A 89 -8.76 4.88 -12.44
CA THR A 89 -9.90 4.49 -11.60
C THR A 89 -10.90 3.58 -12.32
N ASP A 90 -10.51 3.02 -13.46
CA ASP A 90 -11.39 2.14 -14.20
C ASP A 90 -11.60 0.81 -13.46
N SER A 91 -12.69 0.13 -13.80
CA SER A 91 -13.07 -1.10 -13.13
C SER A 91 -12.07 -2.25 -13.36
N LEU A 92 -11.33 -2.22 -14.48
CA LEU A 92 -10.33 -3.25 -14.78
C LEU A 92 -9.13 -3.13 -13.84
N SER A 93 -8.65 -1.92 -13.61
CA SER A 93 -7.54 -1.67 -12.67
C SER A 93 -7.91 -2.10 -11.26
N ARG A 94 -9.11 -1.74 -10.84
CA ARG A 94 -9.62 -2.12 -9.52
C ARG A 94 -9.73 -3.65 -9.41
N ALA A 95 -10.34 -4.29 -10.39
CA ALA A 95 -10.51 -5.74 -10.37
C ALA A 95 -9.17 -6.46 -10.35
N ALA A 96 -8.20 -6.01 -11.14
CA ALA A 96 -6.88 -6.63 -11.18
C ALA A 96 -6.16 -6.53 -9.82
N ALA A 97 -6.26 -5.39 -9.16
CA ALA A 97 -5.65 -5.19 -7.85
C ALA A 97 -6.27 -6.09 -6.79
N LEU A 98 -7.59 -6.15 -6.74
CA LEU A 98 -8.29 -6.97 -5.76
C LEU A 98 -8.08 -8.45 -6.02
N GLU A 99 -8.06 -8.88 -7.28
CA GLU A 99 -7.79 -10.25 -7.65
C GLU A 99 -6.37 -10.67 -7.27
N ALA A 100 -5.41 -9.74 -7.34
CA ALA A 100 -4.05 -10.02 -6.89
C ALA A 100 -3.94 -10.17 -5.37
N GLY A 101 -4.97 -9.77 -4.64
CA GLY A 101 -5.03 -9.90 -3.19
C GLY A 101 -4.95 -8.61 -2.42
N ALA A 102 -5.01 -7.45 -3.10
CA ALA A 102 -5.03 -6.17 -2.40
C ALA A 102 -6.25 -6.10 -1.49
N ALA A 103 -6.06 -5.63 -0.27
CA ALA A 103 -7.11 -5.53 0.73
C ALA A 103 -8.05 -4.35 0.45
N ALA A 104 -7.58 -3.35 -0.29
CA ALA A 104 -8.38 -2.19 -0.65
C ALA A 104 -7.79 -1.54 -1.90
N PHE A 105 -8.60 -0.71 -2.56
CA PHE A 105 -8.16 0.05 -3.73
C PHE A 105 -8.63 1.49 -3.57
N LEU A 106 -7.69 2.43 -3.72
CA LEU A 106 -7.98 3.86 -3.67
C LEU A 106 -7.46 4.52 -4.94
N SER A 107 -8.17 5.51 -5.45
CA SER A 107 -7.60 6.39 -6.45
C SER A 107 -6.56 7.29 -5.76
N LYS A 108 -5.61 7.83 -6.52
CA LYS A 108 -4.65 8.79 -5.97
C LYS A 108 -5.36 10.01 -5.39
N ARG A 109 -6.50 10.39 -5.98
CA ARG A 109 -7.32 11.48 -5.48
C ARG A 109 -7.92 11.14 -4.11
N GLU A 110 -8.50 9.94 -3.96
CA GLU A 110 -9.13 9.52 -2.72
C GLU A 110 -8.12 9.29 -1.60
N ALA A 111 -6.90 8.88 -1.96
CA ALA A 111 -5.88 8.57 -0.96
C ALA A 111 -5.62 9.75 -0.02
N HIS A 112 -5.66 10.97 -0.54
CA HIS A 112 -5.42 12.17 0.25
C HIS A 112 -6.41 12.30 1.41
N GLU A 113 -7.66 11.90 1.21
CA GLU A 113 -8.71 12.06 2.21
C GLU A 113 -8.97 10.80 3.02
N LYS A 114 -8.81 9.63 2.40
CA LYS A 114 -9.28 8.37 2.97
C LYS A 114 -8.20 7.42 3.44
N LEU A 115 -6.94 7.75 3.19
CA LEU A 115 -5.84 6.80 3.42
C LEU A 115 -5.76 6.32 4.86
N GLY A 116 -5.78 7.24 5.82
CA GLY A 116 -5.64 6.88 7.22
C GLY A 116 -6.73 5.93 7.70
N GLU A 117 -7.98 6.23 7.38
CA GLU A 117 -9.10 5.37 7.76
C GLU A 117 -9.02 4.02 7.06
N THR A 118 -8.62 4.00 5.79
CA THR A 118 -8.49 2.76 5.04
C THR A 118 -7.41 1.87 5.64
N ILE A 119 -6.26 2.43 6.02
CA ILE A 119 -5.20 1.66 6.67
C ILE A 119 -5.71 1.04 7.97
N VAL A 120 -6.36 1.82 8.80
CA VAL A 120 -6.89 1.32 10.08
C VAL A 120 -7.91 0.22 9.85
N ASP A 121 -8.83 0.41 8.91
CA ASP A 121 -9.85 -0.59 8.62
C ASP A 121 -9.25 -1.90 8.08
N VAL A 122 -8.26 -1.81 7.21
CA VAL A 122 -7.56 -2.98 6.67
C VAL A 122 -6.86 -3.75 7.80
N CYS A 123 -6.15 -3.03 8.67
CA CYS A 123 -5.43 -3.67 9.78
C CYS A 123 -6.37 -4.31 10.80
N ARG A 124 -7.60 -3.81 10.91
CA ARG A 124 -8.61 -4.38 11.80
C ARG A 124 -9.47 -5.47 11.13
N GLY A 125 -9.20 -5.79 9.88
CA GLY A 125 -9.95 -6.78 9.14
C GLY A 125 -11.34 -6.34 8.70
N ARG A 126 -11.63 -5.04 8.69
CA ARG A 126 -12.94 -4.52 8.28
C ARG A 126 -13.12 -4.44 6.78
N ILE A 127 -12.02 -4.39 6.03
CA ILE A 127 -12.02 -4.39 4.57
C ILE A 127 -11.30 -5.64 4.12
N THR A 128 -11.94 -6.43 3.29
CA THR A 128 -11.41 -7.73 2.84
C THR A 128 -11.00 -7.75 1.38
N GLY A 129 -11.04 -6.64 0.71
CA GLY A 129 -10.70 -6.56 -0.71
C GLY A 129 -11.77 -7.12 -1.64
N ALA A 130 -12.57 -8.04 -1.16
CA ALA A 130 -13.64 -8.67 -1.95
C ALA A 130 -14.93 -7.87 -1.93
N ALA A 131 -15.04 -6.94 -1.04
CA ALA A 131 -16.24 -6.15 -0.85
C ALA A 131 -16.43 -5.12 -1.96
#